data_09228dc457433460c61df0cc8faaaf14
#
_entry.id   09228dc457433460c61df0cc8faaaf14
#
_cell.length_a   1.000
_cell.length_b   1.000
_cell.length_c   1.000
_cell.angle_alpha   90.00
_cell.angle_beta   90.00
_cell.angle_gamma   90.00
#
_symmetry.space_group_name_H-M   'P 1'
#
loop_
_entity.id
_entity.type
_entity.pdbx_description
1 polymer ?
#
loop_
_entity_poly.entity_id
_entity_poly.type
_entity_poly.pdbx_seq_one_letter_code
_entity_poly.pdbx_strand_id
1 'polypeptide(L)'
;TGSASAIAAAQATIDRVQADIADSDLTAPRAGRVQFRVAQPGEVLGAGGRVLNMVDLADVYMTFFLPTSAAGRVALGQDVHIVLDATPQYVIPARITFVSSTAQFTPKTVETQNEREKLMFRVRAQIDPELLEQHLKYVKTGLPGVAWVKLDADEDWPANLQVRVP
;
A
#
# COMPACT_ATOMS: atom_id res chain seq x y z
N THR A 1 -40.42 7.86 42.21
CA THR A 1 -39.29 8.46 41.43
C THR A 1 -37.98 7.73 41.70
N GLY A 2 -37.69 7.25 42.93
CA GLY A 2 -36.43 6.56 43.24
C GLY A 2 -36.24 5.21 42.53
N SER A 3 -37.30 4.43 42.37
CA SER A 3 -37.22 3.11 41.70
C SER A 3 -36.96 3.23 40.18
N ALA A 4 -37.51 4.22 39.51
CA ALA A 4 -37.30 4.43 38.09
C ALA A 4 -35.83 4.85 37.79
N SER A 5 -35.25 5.68 38.64
CA SER A 5 -33.85 6.06 38.51
C SER A 5 -32.89 4.89 38.81
N ALA A 6 -33.22 4.02 39.75
CA ALA A 6 -32.47 2.81 40.04
C ALA A 6 -32.50 1.80 38.87
N ILE A 7 -33.65 1.65 38.22
CA ILE A 7 -33.79 0.81 37.03
C ILE A 7 -32.96 1.37 35.88
N ALA A 8 -33.01 2.69 35.64
CA ALA A 8 -32.23 3.33 34.60
C ALA A 8 -30.70 3.18 34.82
N ALA A 9 -30.26 3.32 36.09
CA ALA A 9 -28.85 3.11 36.45
C ALA A 9 -28.39 1.66 36.25
N ALA A 10 -29.26 0.69 36.61
CA ALA A 10 -28.97 -0.72 36.37
C ALA A 10 -28.88 -1.04 34.86
N GLN A 11 -29.82 -0.49 34.07
CA GLN A 11 -29.78 -0.65 32.60
C GLN A 11 -28.51 -0.07 32.01
N ALA A 12 -28.11 1.14 32.38
CA ALA A 12 -26.86 1.74 31.92
C ALA A 12 -25.61 0.89 32.27
N THR A 13 -25.65 0.22 33.41
CA THR A 13 -24.58 -0.72 33.80
C THR A 13 -24.56 -1.96 32.92
N ILE A 14 -25.74 -2.51 32.59
CA ILE A 14 -25.83 -3.64 31.66
C ILE A 14 -25.33 -3.25 30.27
N ASP A 15 -25.78 -2.11 29.76
CA ASP A 15 -25.37 -1.62 28.44
C ASP A 15 -23.83 -1.43 28.34
N ARG A 16 -23.23 -0.89 29.40
CA ARG A 16 -21.77 -0.76 29.50
C ARG A 16 -21.05 -2.11 29.47
N VAL A 17 -21.53 -3.07 30.28
CA VAL A 17 -20.93 -4.42 30.32
C VAL A 17 -21.08 -5.13 28.97
N GLN A 18 -22.20 -4.94 28.29
CA GLN A 18 -22.43 -5.49 26.96
C GLN A 18 -21.47 -4.88 25.92
N ALA A 19 -21.21 -3.57 25.99
CA ALA A 19 -20.21 -2.92 25.14
C ALA A 19 -18.81 -3.45 25.42
N ASP A 20 -18.42 -3.60 26.69
CA ASP A 20 -17.12 -4.18 27.09
C ASP A 20 -16.92 -5.61 26.55
N ILE A 21 -17.99 -6.42 26.55
CA ILE A 21 -17.98 -7.77 25.97
C ILE A 21 -17.83 -7.72 24.45
N ALA A 22 -18.58 -6.84 23.77
CA ALA A 22 -18.49 -6.69 22.32
C ALA A 22 -17.08 -6.21 21.89
N ASP A 23 -16.48 -5.30 22.64
CA ASP A 23 -15.11 -4.80 22.39
C ASP A 23 -14.03 -5.87 22.62
N SER A 24 -14.38 -6.96 23.33
CA SER A 24 -13.48 -8.10 23.53
C SER A 24 -13.41 -9.03 22.31
N ASP A 25 -14.34 -8.90 21.36
CA ASP A 25 -14.34 -9.65 20.10
C ASP A 25 -13.75 -8.81 18.97
N LEU A 26 -12.43 -8.97 18.74
CA LEU A 26 -11.69 -8.20 17.77
C LEU A 26 -11.91 -8.73 16.36
N THR A 27 -12.62 -7.96 15.54
CA THR A 27 -12.80 -8.24 14.12
C THR A 27 -11.90 -7.39 13.25
N ALA A 28 -11.49 -7.93 12.09
CA ALA A 28 -10.72 -7.18 11.11
C ALA A 28 -11.57 -6.05 10.50
N PRO A 29 -11.13 -4.78 10.53
CA PRO A 29 -11.89 -3.66 9.98
C PRO A 29 -11.95 -3.67 8.44
N ARG A 30 -11.07 -4.43 7.79
CA ARG A 30 -10.97 -4.58 6.33
C ARG A 30 -10.56 -6.00 5.96
N ALA A 31 -10.87 -6.39 4.73
CA ALA A 31 -10.29 -7.58 4.12
C ALA A 31 -8.77 -7.41 4.00
N GLY A 32 -8.02 -8.48 4.23
CA GLY A 32 -6.56 -8.42 4.16
C GLY A 32 -5.95 -9.77 4.49
N ARG A 33 -4.64 -9.87 4.33
CA ARG A 33 -3.88 -11.07 4.68
C ARG A 33 -3.15 -10.87 6.00
N VAL A 34 -3.36 -11.80 6.93
CA VAL A 34 -2.56 -11.85 8.16
C VAL A 34 -1.12 -12.22 7.78
N GLN A 35 -0.18 -11.32 8.06
CA GLN A 35 1.25 -11.58 7.85
C GLN A 35 1.83 -12.42 8.98
N PHE A 36 1.58 -11.98 10.19
CA PHE A 36 2.00 -12.70 11.38
C PHE A 36 1.11 -12.38 12.58
N ARG A 37 1.07 -13.30 13.50
CA ARG A 37 0.40 -13.13 14.79
C ARG A 37 1.43 -12.64 15.82
N VAL A 38 1.11 -11.53 16.49
CA VAL A 38 1.97 -10.91 17.51
C VAL A 38 1.73 -11.58 18.85
N ALA A 39 0.45 -11.73 19.24
CA ALA A 39 0.06 -12.31 20.50
C ALA A 39 -0.31 -13.79 20.36
N GLN A 40 0.09 -14.60 21.32
CA GLN A 40 -0.25 -16.02 21.41
C GLN A 40 -1.50 -16.22 22.28
N PRO A 41 -2.29 -17.30 22.06
CA PRO A 41 -3.37 -17.64 22.97
C PRO A 41 -2.85 -17.84 24.39
N GLY A 42 -3.55 -17.24 25.35
CA GLY A 42 -3.17 -17.24 26.77
C GLY A 42 -2.28 -16.06 27.21
N GLU A 43 -1.82 -15.23 26.29
CA GLU A 43 -1.11 -14.01 26.65
C GLU A 43 -2.08 -12.90 27.07
N VAL A 44 -1.69 -12.15 28.09
CA VAL A 44 -2.42 -10.95 28.55
C VAL A 44 -1.82 -9.73 27.87
N LEU A 45 -2.65 -9.03 27.11
CA LEU A 45 -2.27 -7.81 26.44
C LEU A 45 -2.74 -6.58 27.23
N GLY A 46 -1.88 -5.58 27.32
CA GLY A 46 -2.29 -4.26 27.81
C GLY A 46 -3.19 -3.54 26.81
N ALA A 47 -3.87 -2.49 27.25
CA ALA A 47 -4.71 -1.65 26.39
C ALA A 47 -3.91 -1.12 25.19
N GLY A 48 -4.43 -1.31 23.97
CA GLY A 48 -3.76 -0.97 22.72
C GLY A 48 -2.70 -1.99 22.26
N GLY A 49 -2.57 -3.14 22.92
CA GLY A 49 -1.68 -4.22 22.52
C GLY A 49 -2.01 -4.75 21.12
N ARG A 50 -0.98 -5.03 20.32
CA ARG A 50 -1.14 -5.57 18.97
C ARG A 50 -1.37 -7.08 19.02
N VAL A 51 -2.44 -7.55 18.39
CA VAL A 51 -2.77 -8.98 18.29
C VAL A 51 -2.25 -9.59 17.01
N LEU A 52 -2.52 -8.93 15.89
CA LEU A 52 -2.20 -9.39 14.54
C LEU A 52 -1.57 -8.24 13.72
N ASN A 53 -0.75 -8.61 12.76
CA ASN A 53 -0.34 -7.73 11.70
C ASN A 53 -1.03 -8.18 10.40
N MET A 54 -1.80 -7.26 9.79
CA MET A 54 -2.51 -7.51 8.55
C MET A 54 -2.02 -6.54 7.47
N VAL A 55 -2.02 -7.01 6.24
CA VAL A 55 -1.71 -6.22 5.05
C VAL A 55 -2.92 -6.21 4.13
N ASP A 56 -3.28 -5.02 3.66
CA ASP A 56 -4.26 -4.86 2.61
C ASP A 56 -3.59 -5.12 1.25
N LEU A 57 -4.03 -6.17 0.57
CA LEU A 57 -3.50 -6.56 -0.74
C LEU A 57 -4.30 -5.99 -1.90
N ALA A 58 -5.38 -5.26 -1.64
CA ALA A 58 -6.11 -4.51 -2.65
C ALA A 58 -5.48 -3.14 -2.95
N ASP A 59 -4.58 -2.68 -2.07
CA ASP A 59 -3.85 -1.40 -2.23
C ASP A 59 -2.34 -1.66 -2.35
N VAL A 60 -1.92 -2.15 -3.51
CA VAL A 60 -0.50 -2.41 -3.80
C VAL A 60 0.02 -1.41 -4.83
N TYR A 61 1.14 -0.81 -4.50
CA TYR A 61 1.80 0.16 -5.36
C TYR A 61 3.30 -0.06 -5.41
N MET A 62 3.92 0.42 -6.47
CA MET A 62 5.37 0.49 -6.61
C MET A 62 5.85 1.94 -6.47
N THR A 63 6.85 2.14 -5.64
CA THR A 63 7.56 3.42 -5.54
C THR A 63 8.86 3.33 -6.31
N PHE A 64 9.07 4.27 -7.21
CA PHE A 64 10.30 4.36 -7.99
C PHE A 64 10.73 5.82 -8.14
N PHE A 65 11.93 6.03 -8.67
CA PHE A 65 12.51 7.35 -8.80
C PHE A 65 12.83 7.66 -10.26
N LEU A 66 12.43 8.85 -10.68
CA LEU A 66 12.72 9.36 -12.02
C LEU A 66 13.68 10.55 -11.95
N PRO A 67 14.64 10.65 -12.88
CA PRO A 67 15.47 11.83 -13.02
C PRO A 67 14.62 13.05 -13.44
N THR A 68 15.11 14.25 -13.15
CA THR A 68 14.41 15.51 -13.45
C THR A 68 13.94 15.61 -14.90
N SER A 69 14.75 15.16 -15.84
CA SER A 69 14.43 15.19 -17.29
C SER A 69 13.22 14.34 -17.66
N ALA A 70 13.00 13.23 -16.96
CA ALA A 70 11.86 12.34 -17.18
C ALA A 70 10.64 12.76 -16.32
N ALA A 71 10.88 13.19 -15.07
CA ALA A 71 9.81 13.56 -14.14
C ALA A 71 8.92 14.70 -14.64
N GLY A 72 9.50 15.66 -15.37
CA GLY A 72 8.74 16.78 -15.95
C GLY A 72 7.83 16.38 -17.12
N ARG A 73 8.00 15.19 -17.69
CA ARG A 73 7.20 14.67 -18.81
C ARG A 73 6.13 13.68 -18.37
N VAL A 74 6.12 13.31 -17.10
CA VAL A 74 5.22 12.30 -16.55
C VAL A 74 4.03 12.97 -15.88
N ALA A 75 2.82 12.48 -16.18
CA ALA A 75 1.57 12.99 -15.65
C ALA A 75 0.89 12.00 -14.69
N LEU A 76 0.05 12.53 -13.81
CA LEU A 76 -0.85 11.72 -12.99
C LEU A 76 -1.84 10.96 -13.89
N GLY A 77 -2.13 9.72 -13.55
CA GLY A 77 -3.01 8.83 -14.33
C GLY A 77 -2.34 8.15 -15.52
N GLN A 78 -1.08 8.44 -15.79
CA GLN A 78 -0.33 7.83 -16.88
C GLN A 78 -0.07 6.36 -16.61
N ASP A 79 -0.10 5.54 -17.66
CA ASP A 79 0.14 4.10 -17.59
C ASP A 79 1.62 3.80 -17.34
N VAL A 80 1.85 2.83 -16.48
CA VAL A 80 3.16 2.29 -16.12
C VAL A 80 3.11 0.78 -16.23
N HIS A 81 4.14 0.19 -16.77
CA HIS A 81 4.29 -1.26 -16.79
C HIS A 81 5.38 -1.69 -15.82
N ILE A 82 5.00 -2.57 -14.89
CA ILE A 82 5.87 -3.07 -13.83
C ILE A 82 6.30 -4.49 -14.17
N VAL A 83 7.60 -4.72 -14.18
CA VAL A 83 8.22 -6.04 -14.33
C VAL A 83 8.94 -6.37 -13.03
N LEU A 84 8.50 -7.43 -12.35
CA LEU A 84 9.13 -7.88 -11.10
C LEU A 84 10.32 -8.78 -11.41
N ASP A 85 11.40 -8.63 -10.65
CA ASP A 85 12.61 -9.46 -10.82
C ASP A 85 12.33 -10.95 -10.55
N ALA A 86 11.38 -11.23 -9.66
CA ALA A 86 10.97 -12.58 -9.34
C ALA A 86 10.17 -13.29 -10.45
N THR A 87 9.52 -12.52 -11.33
CA THR A 87 8.62 -13.02 -12.39
C THR A 87 8.74 -12.18 -13.66
N PRO A 88 9.90 -12.20 -14.33
CA PRO A 88 10.19 -11.33 -15.49
C PRO A 88 9.31 -11.61 -16.72
N GLN A 89 8.62 -12.75 -16.73
CA GLN A 89 7.67 -13.12 -17.79
C GLN A 89 6.36 -12.33 -17.72
N TYR A 90 6.03 -11.73 -16.59
CA TYR A 90 4.80 -10.96 -16.40
C TYR A 90 5.07 -9.46 -16.45
N VAL A 91 4.16 -8.75 -17.10
CA VAL A 91 4.14 -7.29 -17.20
C VAL A 91 2.84 -6.81 -16.59
N ILE A 92 2.93 -6.18 -15.44
CA ILE A 92 1.80 -5.78 -14.61
C ILE A 92 1.46 -4.32 -14.94
N PRO A 93 0.23 -4.04 -15.39
CA PRO A 93 -0.21 -2.67 -15.62
C PRO A 93 -0.44 -1.96 -14.30
N ALA A 94 -0.04 -0.70 -14.26
CA ALA A 94 -0.23 0.19 -13.13
C ALA A 94 -0.45 1.62 -13.62
N ARG A 95 -0.91 2.51 -12.73
CA ARG A 95 -1.12 3.93 -13.05
C ARG A 95 -0.42 4.82 -12.05
N ILE A 96 0.12 5.93 -12.53
CA ILE A 96 0.75 6.93 -11.67
C ILE A 96 -0.31 7.63 -10.84
N THR A 97 -0.21 7.46 -9.53
CA THR A 97 -1.10 8.10 -8.55
C THR A 97 -0.44 9.26 -7.80
N PHE A 98 0.88 9.31 -7.82
CA PHE A 98 1.61 10.35 -7.12
C PHE A 98 2.94 10.64 -7.80
N VAL A 99 3.24 11.93 -7.97
CA VAL A 99 4.55 12.45 -8.37
C VAL A 99 4.96 13.49 -7.34
N SER A 100 6.12 13.33 -6.73
CA SER A 100 6.64 14.29 -5.75
C SER A 100 6.89 15.64 -6.41
N SER A 101 6.43 16.71 -5.79
CA SER A 101 6.75 18.08 -6.19
C SER A 101 8.14 18.54 -5.71
N THR A 102 8.78 17.75 -4.85
CA THR A 102 10.09 18.05 -4.28
C THR A 102 11.08 16.98 -4.68
N ALA A 103 12.19 17.40 -5.27
CA ALA A 103 13.28 16.50 -5.58
C ALA A 103 13.91 15.96 -4.29
N GLN A 104 14.26 14.70 -4.28
CA GLN A 104 14.97 14.05 -3.18
C GLN A 104 16.36 13.68 -3.64
N PHE A 105 17.35 13.93 -2.79
CA PHE A 105 18.68 13.39 -2.99
C PHE A 105 18.67 11.90 -2.60
N THR A 106 19.13 11.05 -3.48
CA THR A 106 19.54 9.73 -3.01
C THR A 106 20.76 9.93 -2.09
N PRO A 107 20.77 9.39 -0.86
CA PRO A 107 21.81 9.68 0.11
C PRO A 107 23.15 9.08 -0.32
N LYS A 108 23.97 9.86 -1.01
CA LYS A 108 25.42 9.70 -1.14
C LYS A 108 26.03 11.09 -1.31
N THR A 109 26.86 11.42 -0.35
CA THR A 109 27.61 12.67 -0.17
C THR A 109 28.44 13.05 -1.38
N VAL A 110 28.45 14.33 -1.69
CA VAL A 110 29.48 15.26 -2.21
C VAL A 110 28.93 16.19 -3.29
N GLU A 111 29.16 17.49 -3.11
CA GLU A 111 28.66 18.60 -3.95
C GLU A 111 29.57 18.85 -5.15
N THR A 112 29.12 18.48 -6.34
CA THR A 112 29.67 18.95 -7.61
C THR A 112 28.56 19.23 -8.64
N GLN A 113 28.83 20.00 -9.70
CA GLN A 113 27.83 20.36 -10.73
C GLN A 113 27.18 19.14 -11.40
N ASN A 114 27.86 17.99 -11.44
CA ASN A 114 27.31 16.71 -11.91
C ASN A 114 26.26 16.10 -10.98
N GLU A 115 26.03 16.67 -9.81
CA GLU A 115 25.08 16.13 -8.83
C GLU A 115 23.68 16.71 -8.95
N ARG A 116 23.51 17.86 -9.63
CA ARG A 116 22.17 18.37 -9.98
C ARG A 116 21.44 17.44 -10.95
N GLU A 117 22.15 16.65 -11.73
CA GLU A 117 21.59 15.60 -12.59
C GLU A 117 21.12 14.38 -11.80
N LYS A 118 21.47 14.25 -10.52
CA LYS A 118 21.07 13.17 -9.62
C LYS A 118 19.83 13.50 -8.77
N LEU A 119 19.20 14.63 -9.00
CA LEU A 119 17.91 14.94 -8.38
C LEU A 119 16.86 13.99 -8.92
N MET A 120 16.34 13.16 -8.03
CA MET A 120 15.34 12.16 -8.34
C MET A 120 13.99 12.55 -7.76
N PHE A 121 12.95 12.42 -8.55
CA PHE A 121 11.57 12.61 -8.12
C PHE A 121 10.94 11.26 -7.79
N ARG A 122 10.40 11.16 -6.59
CA ARG A 122 9.67 9.98 -6.17
C ARG A 122 8.32 9.91 -6.88
N VAL A 123 8.07 8.80 -7.53
CA VAL A 123 6.82 8.49 -8.21
C VAL A 123 6.22 7.24 -7.60
N ARG A 124 4.91 7.21 -7.51
CA ARG A 124 4.15 6.03 -7.09
C ARG A 124 3.21 5.62 -8.21
N ALA A 125 3.32 4.37 -8.61
CA ALA A 125 2.36 3.74 -9.51
C ALA A 125 1.56 2.69 -8.76
N GLN A 126 0.24 2.78 -8.82
CA GLN A 126 -0.70 1.88 -8.17
C GLN A 126 -1.18 0.85 -9.17
N ILE A 127 -1.18 -0.41 -8.76
CA ILE A 127 -1.75 -1.51 -9.52
C ILE A 127 -3.26 -1.47 -9.37
N ASP A 128 -4.00 -1.81 -10.42
CA ASP A 128 -5.45 -1.82 -10.39
C ASP A 128 -5.96 -2.79 -9.31
N PRO A 129 -6.82 -2.34 -8.38
CA PRO A 129 -7.39 -3.19 -7.34
C PRO A 129 -8.13 -4.42 -7.87
N GLU A 130 -8.85 -4.28 -8.99
CA GLU A 130 -9.57 -5.41 -9.60
C GLU A 130 -8.62 -6.52 -10.06
N LEU A 131 -7.47 -6.12 -10.61
CA LEU A 131 -6.42 -7.06 -11.00
C LEU A 131 -5.80 -7.75 -9.79
N LEU A 132 -5.59 -7.01 -8.70
CA LEU A 132 -5.05 -7.56 -7.46
C LEU A 132 -6.02 -8.57 -6.83
N GLU A 133 -7.31 -8.29 -6.82
CA GLU A 133 -8.34 -9.19 -6.29
C GLU A 133 -8.41 -10.51 -7.06
N GLN A 134 -8.30 -10.48 -8.38
CA GLN A 134 -8.28 -11.68 -9.23
C GLN A 134 -7.04 -12.56 -8.96
N HIS A 135 -5.93 -11.95 -8.56
CA HIS A 135 -4.63 -12.61 -8.43
C HIS A 135 -4.08 -12.64 -7.00
N LEU A 136 -4.94 -12.51 -5.97
CA LEU A 136 -4.55 -12.39 -4.56
C LEU A 136 -3.54 -13.45 -4.09
N LYS A 137 -3.61 -14.66 -4.63
CA LYS A 137 -2.70 -15.76 -4.26
C LYS A 137 -1.26 -15.48 -4.63
N TYR A 138 -1.04 -14.73 -5.70
CA TYR A 138 0.28 -14.41 -6.24
C TYR A 138 0.81 -13.06 -5.74
N VAL A 139 -0.08 -12.20 -5.22
CA VAL A 139 0.30 -10.87 -4.73
C VAL A 139 1.19 -11.00 -3.50
N LYS A 140 2.37 -10.43 -3.60
CA LYS A 140 3.36 -10.28 -2.52
C LYS A 140 3.85 -8.85 -2.51
N THR A 141 4.04 -8.32 -1.31
CA THR A 141 4.62 -6.98 -1.09
C THR A 141 6.12 -7.09 -0.84
N GLY A 142 6.86 -6.00 -1.14
CA GLY A 142 8.31 -5.96 -0.91
C GLY A 142 9.15 -6.65 -2.00
N LEU A 143 8.58 -7.01 -3.14
CA LEU A 143 9.35 -7.55 -4.26
C LEU A 143 10.04 -6.41 -5.03
N PRO A 144 11.32 -6.55 -5.37
CA PRO A 144 12.00 -5.63 -6.26
C PRO A 144 11.54 -5.82 -7.71
N GLY A 145 11.68 -4.77 -8.51
CA GLY A 145 11.32 -4.80 -9.92
C GLY A 145 11.61 -3.47 -10.61
N VAL A 146 11.32 -3.41 -11.89
CA VAL A 146 11.53 -2.24 -12.74
C VAL A 146 10.18 -1.68 -13.19
N ALA A 147 10.00 -0.37 -13.04
CA ALA A 147 8.85 0.36 -13.58
C ALA A 147 9.24 0.99 -14.92
N TRP A 148 8.49 0.71 -15.96
CA TRP A 148 8.62 1.29 -17.28
C TRP A 148 7.55 2.35 -17.48
N VAL A 149 7.98 3.55 -17.84
CA VAL A 149 7.09 4.69 -18.06
C VAL A 149 7.30 5.19 -19.47
N LYS A 150 6.24 5.44 -20.21
CA LYS A 150 6.32 6.12 -21.50
C LYS A 150 6.64 7.60 -21.25
N LEU A 151 7.61 8.14 -21.95
CA LEU A 151 7.85 9.57 -21.96
C LEU A 151 7.07 10.29 -23.05
N ASP A 152 6.59 9.54 -24.04
CA ASP A 152 5.69 10.01 -25.08
C ASP A 152 4.40 9.16 -25.05
N ALA A 153 3.25 9.82 -24.93
CA ALA A 153 1.96 9.13 -24.78
C ALA A 153 1.53 8.42 -26.08
N ASP A 154 1.97 8.92 -27.23
CA ASP A 154 1.57 8.44 -28.55
C ASP A 154 2.35 7.21 -29.02
N GLU A 155 3.44 6.85 -28.34
CA GLU A 155 4.21 5.65 -28.66
C GLU A 155 3.54 4.37 -28.13
N ASP A 156 3.55 3.32 -28.93
CA ASP A 156 3.12 2.00 -28.49
C ASP A 156 4.13 1.33 -27.57
N TRP A 157 3.63 0.46 -26.69
CA TRP A 157 4.53 -0.35 -25.86
C TRP A 157 5.29 -1.37 -26.72
N PRO A 158 6.59 -1.52 -26.52
CA PRO A 158 7.38 -2.56 -27.17
C PRO A 158 6.80 -3.95 -26.89
N ALA A 159 6.99 -4.91 -27.81
CA ALA A 159 6.40 -6.25 -27.70
C ALA A 159 6.77 -6.99 -26.41
N ASN A 160 7.94 -6.74 -25.84
CA ASN A 160 8.40 -7.30 -24.59
C ASN A 160 7.78 -6.67 -23.34
N LEU A 161 7.18 -5.48 -23.48
CA LEU A 161 6.53 -4.74 -22.37
C LEU A 161 5.00 -4.69 -22.51
N GLN A 162 4.41 -5.44 -23.41
CA GLN A 162 2.95 -5.56 -23.48
C GLN A 162 2.42 -6.27 -22.23
N VAL A 163 1.25 -5.84 -21.74
CA VAL A 163 0.61 -6.38 -20.55
C VAL A 163 0.49 -7.89 -20.64
N ARG A 164 1.00 -8.57 -19.63
CA ARG A 164 0.92 -10.01 -19.50
C ARG A 164 0.84 -10.33 -18.00
N VAL A 165 -0.33 -10.74 -17.56
CA VAL A 165 -0.61 -11.14 -16.17
C VAL A 165 -0.71 -12.66 -16.06
N PRO A 166 -0.51 -13.25 -14.85
CA PRO A 166 -0.55 -14.69 -14.64
C PRO A 166 -1.91 -15.32 -14.92
#